data_78689b626da866ddc14ecba78d8bf3f0
#
_entry.id   78689b626da866ddc14ecba78d8bf3f0
#
_cell.length_a   1.000
_cell.length_b   1.000
_cell.length_c   1.000
_cell.angle_alpha   90.00
_cell.angle_beta   90.00
_cell.angle_gamma   90.00
#
_symmetry.space_group_name_H-M   'P 1'
#
loop_
_entity.id
_entity.type
_entity.pdbx_description
1 polymer ?
#
loop_
_entity_poly.entity_id
_entity_poly.type
_entity_poly.pdbx_seq_one_letter_code
_entity_poly.pdbx_strand_id
1 'polypeptide(L)'
;MHRIPFVLAIIAIGGCSADAPIAPPTVALSKHAPDVRYTIRKLASPLGGSARGASINDRGWVAGFSNMSDNLTRHAVLWRNGEPTDLGTLGGPNSTLVWPGINDAGVVVGVSETAELNPFNESWSCSAFLPSVTKHNCRGFVYEHGRMRKLSTLGGFNAFVTEINDRGQIVGWAETAVHDPTCVSPQVLQFRAAIWDRGSRKARELHPLRGDSTSAATAINNRGQVVGISGRCDVAVGEFSAQHAVIWEDGRPRRLPDFGGKAWNTPVDINDAGDVTGFADFPGDDDGTPNFQGFFWSQATGIKKIGALPGDETSQPFAINARRQVVGVSCGDVVCRSFLWQNDVIQNFDSLVVPGFGGSILSARDINDDGTITGDMLDSASMKKVAFIATPVRSHH
;
A
#
# COMPACT_ATOMS: atom_id res chain seq x y z
N MET A 1 24.01 19.91 8.52
CA MET A 1 22.63 19.93 8.03
C MET A 1 22.24 18.47 7.89
N HIS A 2 21.51 17.93 8.85
CA HIS A 2 21.10 16.53 8.88
C HIS A 2 19.84 16.41 8.02
N ARG A 3 19.98 15.81 6.85
CA ARG A 3 18.83 15.44 6.01
C ARG A 3 18.16 14.25 6.69
N ILE A 4 16.93 14.44 7.16
CA ILE A 4 16.06 13.35 7.59
C ILE A 4 15.63 12.68 6.29
N PRO A 5 15.87 11.36 6.09
CA PRO A 5 15.37 10.67 4.92
C PRO A 5 13.86 10.64 4.99
N PHE A 6 13.19 11.30 4.05
CA PHE A 6 11.77 11.13 3.82
C PHE A 6 11.56 9.70 3.28
N VAL A 7 11.19 8.85 4.18
CA VAL A 7 10.62 7.53 3.93
C VAL A 7 9.40 7.70 3.06
N LEU A 8 9.16 6.75 2.15
CA LEU A 8 7.85 6.55 1.54
C LEU A 8 6.82 6.99 2.57
N ALA A 9 6.32 8.20 2.39
CA ALA A 9 5.38 8.78 3.33
C ALA A 9 4.01 8.13 3.11
N ILE A 10 3.94 6.86 3.49
CA ILE A 10 2.74 6.36 4.11
C ILE A 10 2.74 7.11 5.43
N ILE A 11 2.26 8.35 5.37
CA ILE A 11 2.23 9.26 6.49
C ILE A 11 1.61 8.49 7.66
N ALA A 12 2.46 8.02 8.55
CA ALA A 12 2.07 7.79 9.90
C ALA A 12 1.86 9.19 10.48
N ILE A 13 0.66 9.76 10.29
CA ILE A 13 0.29 11.00 10.92
C ILE A 13 0.24 10.73 12.41
N GLY A 14 1.34 10.99 13.08
CA GLY A 14 1.41 11.13 14.51
C GLY A 14 0.74 12.45 14.89
N GLY A 15 -0.25 12.38 15.76
CA GLY A 15 -0.73 13.43 16.63
C GLY A 15 -1.09 14.76 15.98
N CYS A 16 -2.34 14.96 15.59
CA CYS A 16 -2.95 16.29 15.54
C CYS A 16 -3.67 16.53 16.85
N SER A 17 -3.31 17.60 17.52
CA SER A 17 -4.12 18.26 18.55
C SER A 17 -5.46 18.68 17.95
N ALA A 18 -6.54 18.45 18.68
CA ALA A 18 -7.88 18.84 18.31
C ALA A 18 -8.03 20.37 18.35
N ASP A 19 -8.26 20.98 17.19
CA ASP A 19 -8.82 22.32 17.11
C ASP A 19 -10.00 22.34 16.13
N ALA A 20 -11.03 23.03 16.57
CA ALA A 20 -12.38 23.30 16.11
C ALA A 20 -12.83 22.87 14.68
N PRO A 21 -14.09 22.42 14.52
CA PRO A 21 -14.65 22.02 13.24
C PRO A 21 -14.91 23.24 12.33
N ILE A 22 -14.17 23.33 11.24
CA ILE A 22 -14.48 24.24 10.14
C ILE A 22 -15.54 23.57 9.28
N ALA A 23 -16.68 24.24 9.11
CA ALA A 23 -17.75 23.77 8.23
C ALA A 23 -17.23 23.58 6.79
N PRO A 24 -17.53 22.44 6.14
CA PRO A 24 -17.06 22.19 4.79
C PRO A 24 -17.67 23.15 3.77
N PRO A 25 -16.91 23.62 2.78
CA PRO A 25 -17.45 24.42 1.69
C PRO A 25 -18.42 23.55 0.86
N THR A 26 -19.58 24.10 0.55
CA THR A 26 -20.58 23.49 -0.34
C THR A 26 -20.00 23.43 -1.77
N VAL A 27 -19.58 22.25 -2.20
CA VAL A 27 -19.13 22.00 -3.57
C VAL A 27 -20.34 21.68 -4.45
N ALA A 28 -20.48 22.43 -5.54
CA ALA A 28 -21.50 22.16 -6.56
C ALA A 28 -21.27 20.78 -7.18
N LEU A 29 -22.28 19.88 -7.07
CA LEU A 29 -22.25 18.51 -7.61
C LEU A 29 -22.19 18.56 -9.14
N SER A 30 -21.15 17.95 -9.71
CA SER A 30 -21.03 17.68 -11.14
C SER A 30 -22.18 16.75 -11.61
N LYS A 31 -22.82 17.06 -12.72
CA LYS A 31 -24.02 16.40 -13.24
C LYS A 31 -23.85 14.94 -13.74
N HIS A 32 -22.71 14.29 -13.53
CA HIS A 32 -22.40 12.97 -14.11
C HIS A 32 -21.64 12.01 -13.17
N ALA A 33 -21.60 12.27 -11.87
CA ALA A 33 -21.12 11.28 -10.93
C ALA A 33 -22.22 10.23 -10.66
N PRO A 34 -21.91 8.93 -10.70
CA PRO A 34 -22.89 7.93 -10.31
C PRO A 34 -23.31 8.15 -8.85
N ASP A 35 -24.60 8.08 -8.58
CA ASP A 35 -25.22 8.30 -7.26
C ASP A 35 -24.96 7.09 -6.33
N VAL A 36 -23.69 6.63 -6.28
CA VAL A 36 -23.27 5.53 -5.40
C VAL A 36 -22.99 6.10 -4.03
N ARG A 37 -23.73 5.62 -3.04
CA ARG A 37 -23.47 5.90 -1.62
C ARG A 37 -22.86 4.68 -0.97
N TYR A 38 -22.17 4.89 0.14
CA TYR A 38 -21.54 3.82 0.91
C TYR A 38 -22.07 3.77 2.31
N THR A 39 -22.37 2.57 2.80
CA THR A 39 -22.58 2.32 4.23
C THR A 39 -21.30 1.81 4.86
N ILE A 40 -20.97 2.29 6.06
CA ILE A 40 -19.79 1.91 6.80
C ILE A 40 -20.12 0.89 7.89
N ARG A 41 -19.32 -0.19 7.93
CA ARG A 41 -19.25 -1.11 9.07
C ARG A 41 -17.84 -1.07 9.66
N LYS A 42 -17.74 -0.70 10.94
CA LYS A 42 -16.47 -0.73 11.69
C LYS A 42 -16.05 -2.18 11.95
N LEU A 43 -14.75 -2.43 11.89
CA LEU A 43 -14.14 -3.72 12.23
C LEU A 43 -13.47 -3.61 13.60
N ALA A 44 -13.63 -4.63 14.41
CA ALA A 44 -13.05 -4.68 15.76
C ALA A 44 -11.52 -4.65 15.71
N SER A 45 -10.91 -3.97 16.69
CA SER A 45 -9.46 -3.98 16.93
C SER A 45 -9.14 -5.06 17.95
N PRO A 46 -8.80 -6.29 17.56
CA PRO A 46 -8.74 -7.43 18.48
C PRO A 46 -7.63 -7.31 19.52
N LEU A 47 -6.61 -6.50 19.27
CA LEU A 47 -5.46 -6.32 20.15
C LEU A 47 -5.54 -5.04 20.99
N GLY A 48 -6.64 -4.30 20.91
CA GLY A 48 -6.98 -3.17 21.76
C GLY A 48 -6.42 -1.81 21.36
N GLY A 49 -5.45 -1.76 20.46
CA GLY A 49 -4.88 -0.53 19.88
C GLY A 49 -5.54 -0.11 18.57
N SER A 50 -4.86 0.74 17.82
CA SER A 50 -5.30 1.17 16.48
C SER A 50 -5.32 0.01 15.49
N ALA A 51 -6.27 0.01 14.53
CA ALA A 51 -6.37 -0.99 13.48
C ALA A 51 -6.59 -0.35 12.10
N ARG A 52 -6.19 -1.06 11.04
CA ARG A 52 -6.40 -0.66 9.64
C ARG A 52 -6.66 -1.88 8.77
N GLY A 53 -7.66 -1.80 7.89
CA GLY A 53 -7.81 -2.69 6.73
C GLY A 53 -6.85 -2.24 5.63
N ALA A 54 -6.05 -3.16 5.12
CA ALA A 54 -5.07 -2.89 4.07
C ALA A 54 -5.45 -3.54 2.74
N SER A 55 -6.24 -4.61 2.78
CA SER A 55 -6.64 -5.39 1.62
C SER A 55 -8.04 -5.97 1.82
N ILE A 56 -8.81 -6.08 0.73
CA ILE A 56 -10.13 -6.71 0.71
C ILE A 56 -10.29 -7.57 -0.53
N ASN A 57 -10.72 -8.82 -0.37
CA ASN A 57 -11.02 -9.70 -1.50
C ASN A 57 -12.51 -9.64 -1.93
N ASP A 58 -12.86 -10.34 -3.01
CA ASP A 58 -14.23 -10.35 -3.53
C ASP A 58 -15.24 -11.07 -2.64
N ARG A 59 -14.77 -11.81 -1.62
CA ARG A 59 -15.66 -12.34 -0.55
C ARG A 59 -15.96 -11.33 0.55
N GLY A 60 -15.39 -10.12 0.48
CA GLY A 60 -15.50 -9.10 1.52
C GLY A 60 -14.69 -9.43 2.80
N TRP A 61 -13.69 -10.33 2.71
CA TRP A 61 -12.76 -10.55 3.80
C TRP A 61 -11.67 -9.50 3.75
N VAL A 62 -11.34 -8.95 4.91
CA VAL A 62 -10.35 -7.87 5.03
C VAL A 62 -9.10 -8.41 5.73
N ALA A 63 -7.95 -8.14 5.16
CA ALA A 63 -6.65 -8.33 5.80
C ALA A 63 -6.01 -6.98 6.10
N GLY A 64 -5.26 -6.91 7.20
CA GLY A 64 -4.62 -5.67 7.63
C GLY A 64 -3.85 -5.87 8.91
N PHE A 65 -3.95 -4.92 9.84
CA PHE A 65 -3.29 -5.02 11.11
C PHE A 65 -4.11 -4.47 12.29
N SER A 66 -3.75 -4.90 13.49
CA SER A 66 -4.13 -4.26 14.75
C SER A 66 -2.89 -4.07 15.62
N ASN A 67 -2.76 -2.88 16.21
CA ASN A 67 -1.76 -2.64 17.24
C ASN A 67 -2.23 -3.22 18.57
N MET A 68 -1.28 -3.55 19.44
CA MET A 68 -1.56 -3.80 20.86
C MET A 68 -2.05 -2.51 21.52
N SER A 69 -2.55 -2.61 22.74
CA SER A 69 -3.12 -1.47 23.48
C SER A 69 -2.14 -0.31 23.71
N ASP A 70 -0.83 -0.59 23.72
CA ASP A 70 0.24 0.40 23.82
C ASP A 70 0.57 1.11 22.49
N ASN A 71 0.06 0.62 21.36
CA ASN A 71 0.38 1.02 19.99
C ASN A 71 1.86 0.90 19.60
N LEU A 72 2.68 0.18 20.38
CA LEU A 72 4.12 -0.04 20.10
C LEU A 72 4.39 -1.40 19.43
N THR A 73 3.46 -2.31 19.52
CA THR A 73 3.51 -3.65 18.92
C THR A 73 2.31 -3.83 17.99
N ARG A 74 2.50 -4.55 16.90
CA ARG A 74 1.51 -4.73 15.83
C ARG A 74 1.49 -6.16 15.34
N HIS A 75 0.28 -6.72 15.12
CA HIS A 75 0.13 -7.97 14.40
C HIS A 75 -0.75 -7.81 13.16
N ALA A 76 -0.45 -8.62 12.16
CA ALA A 76 -1.32 -8.84 11.02
C ALA A 76 -2.63 -9.50 11.49
N VAL A 77 -3.76 -9.04 10.93
CA VAL A 77 -5.11 -9.51 11.29
C VAL A 77 -5.90 -9.80 10.04
N LEU A 78 -6.71 -10.85 10.08
CA LEU A 78 -7.69 -11.19 9.06
C LEU A 78 -9.10 -11.09 9.66
N TRP A 79 -9.98 -10.26 9.07
CA TRP A 79 -11.40 -10.19 9.40
C TRP A 79 -12.20 -10.99 8.37
N ARG A 80 -12.83 -12.09 8.82
CA ARG A 80 -13.76 -12.88 8.01
C ARG A 80 -15.18 -12.59 8.48
N ASN A 81 -16.02 -12.07 7.59
CA ASN A 81 -17.39 -11.65 7.95
C ASN A 81 -17.46 -10.67 9.14
N GLY A 82 -16.38 -9.93 9.38
CA GLY A 82 -16.23 -9.01 10.49
C GLY A 82 -15.57 -9.59 11.75
N GLU A 83 -15.40 -10.91 11.84
CA GLU A 83 -14.74 -11.58 12.97
C GLU A 83 -13.22 -11.57 12.77
N PRO A 84 -12.44 -10.98 13.71
CA PRO A 84 -11.00 -10.86 13.59
C PRO A 84 -10.27 -12.14 14.00
N THR A 85 -9.17 -12.43 13.31
CA THR A 85 -8.18 -13.45 13.67
C THR A 85 -6.81 -12.80 13.69
N ASP A 86 -6.12 -12.84 14.83
CA ASP A 86 -4.70 -12.50 14.93
C ASP A 86 -3.87 -13.57 14.21
N LEU A 87 -3.04 -13.14 13.26
CA LEU A 87 -2.21 -14.05 12.47
C LEU A 87 -0.88 -14.39 13.16
N GLY A 88 -0.54 -13.69 14.26
CA GLY A 88 0.72 -13.86 14.98
C GLY A 88 1.93 -13.30 14.21
N THR A 89 3.11 -13.83 14.53
CA THR A 89 4.39 -13.41 13.96
C THR A 89 5.29 -14.60 13.60
N LEU A 90 6.42 -14.33 12.96
CA LEU A 90 7.49 -15.33 12.70
C LEU A 90 8.50 -15.43 13.86
N GLY A 91 8.13 -14.99 15.06
CA GLY A 91 8.94 -15.07 16.27
C GLY A 91 9.55 -13.76 16.75
N GLY A 92 9.49 -12.71 15.96
CA GLY A 92 9.76 -11.33 16.38
C GLY A 92 8.50 -10.64 16.91
N PRO A 93 8.59 -9.38 17.36
CA PRO A 93 7.47 -8.70 18.00
C PRO A 93 6.34 -8.28 17.06
N ASN A 94 6.62 -8.07 15.76
CA ASN A 94 5.66 -7.45 14.86
C ASN A 94 5.37 -8.26 13.60
N SER A 95 4.15 -8.11 13.08
CA SER A 95 3.75 -8.45 11.73
C SER A 95 2.73 -7.46 11.19
N THR A 96 2.63 -7.29 9.86
CA THR A 96 1.72 -6.33 9.26
C THR A 96 1.41 -6.66 7.80
N LEU A 97 0.33 -6.06 7.30
CA LEU A 97 0.08 -5.86 5.88
C LEU A 97 -0.04 -4.35 5.65
N VAL A 98 0.50 -3.87 4.55
CA VAL A 98 0.41 -2.46 4.15
C VAL A 98 -0.06 -2.27 2.71
N TRP A 99 0.07 -3.30 1.88
CA TRP A 99 -0.43 -3.42 0.51
C TRP A 99 -1.54 -4.46 0.41
N PRO A 100 -2.24 -4.55 -0.75
CA PRO A 100 -3.21 -5.60 -1.01
C PRO A 100 -2.59 -6.99 -0.89
N GLY A 101 -2.88 -7.71 0.18
CA GLY A 101 -2.22 -8.97 0.54
C GLY A 101 -3.17 -10.12 0.86
N ILE A 102 -4.41 -10.10 0.33
CA ILE A 102 -5.34 -11.24 0.43
C ILE A 102 -5.93 -11.58 -0.93
N ASN A 103 -5.90 -12.85 -1.33
CA ASN A 103 -6.56 -13.31 -2.53
C ASN A 103 -7.96 -13.91 -2.24
N ASP A 104 -8.70 -14.29 -3.30
CA ASP A 104 -10.04 -14.85 -3.17
C ASP A 104 -10.08 -16.25 -2.55
N ALA A 105 -8.98 -16.97 -2.53
CA ALA A 105 -8.88 -18.20 -1.75
C ALA A 105 -8.74 -17.94 -0.24
N GLY A 106 -8.50 -16.68 0.16
CA GLY A 106 -8.30 -16.27 1.55
C GLY A 106 -6.89 -16.57 2.08
N VAL A 107 -5.93 -16.71 1.17
CA VAL A 107 -4.50 -16.75 1.51
C VAL A 107 -4.06 -15.31 1.77
N VAL A 108 -3.38 -15.09 2.90
CA VAL A 108 -2.91 -13.77 3.31
C VAL A 108 -1.39 -13.73 3.24
N VAL A 109 -0.85 -12.64 2.70
CA VAL A 109 0.59 -12.36 2.66
C VAL A 109 0.90 -11.02 3.30
N GLY A 110 2.13 -10.85 3.75
CA GLY A 110 2.59 -9.62 4.37
C GLY A 110 4.02 -9.76 4.86
N VAL A 111 4.40 -8.93 5.82
CA VAL A 111 5.74 -8.94 6.43
C VAL A 111 5.65 -9.23 7.92
N SER A 112 6.61 -9.99 8.42
CA SER A 112 6.76 -10.25 9.87
C SER A 112 8.22 -10.24 10.27
N GLU A 113 8.48 -9.71 11.44
CA GLU A 113 9.77 -9.84 12.10
C GLU A 113 10.00 -11.28 12.54
N THR A 114 11.25 -11.72 12.47
CA THR A 114 11.71 -13.01 12.99
C THR A 114 12.36 -12.82 14.37
N ALA A 115 12.71 -13.91 15.04
CA ALA A 115 13.47 -13.85 16.30
C ALA A 115 14.93 -13.38 16.12
N GLU A 116 15.45 -13.42 14.89
CA GLU A 116 16.85 -13.12 14.59
C GLU A 116 17.05 -11.61 14.38
N LEU A 117 18.11 -11.05 14.95
CA LEU A 117 18.52 -9.65 14.71
C LEU A 117 19.26 -9.53 13.38
N ASN A 118 19.10 -8.39 12.72
CA ASN A 118 19.83 -8.10 11.48
C ASN A 118 21.32 -7.81 11.78
N PRO A 119 22.26 -8.55 11.17
CA PRO A 119 23.68 -8.41 11.45
C PRO A 119 24.28 -7.08 10.99
N PHE A 120 23.62 -6.38 10.07
CA PHE A 120 24.04 -5.07 9.56
C PHE A 120 23.25 -3.89 10.15
N ASN A 121 22.33 -4.15 11.09
CA ASN A 121 21.39 -3.14 11.57
C ASN A 121 20.46 -2.56 10.50
N GLU A 122 20.24 -3.27 9.42
CA GLU A 122 19.28 -2.88 8.38
C GLU A 122 17.86 -3.04 8.92
N SER A 123 17.27 -1.95 9.36
CA SER A 123 15.92 -1.97 9.92
C SER A 123 14.87 -1.40 8.96
N TRP A 124 15.33 -0.84 7.84
CA TRP A 124 14.52 0.02 7.02
C TRP A 124 13.24 -0.63 6.47
N SER A 125 13.35 -1.75 5.72
CA SER A 125 12.18 -2.39 5.09
C SER A 125 11.13 -2.83 6.10
N CYS A 126 11.52 -3.09 7.35
CA CYS A 126 10.62 -3.39 8.44
C CYS A 126 10.10 -2.15 9.13
N SER A 127 11.00 -1.33 9.64
CA SER A 127 10.68 -0.23 10.55
C SER A 127 9.85 0.87 9.89
N ALA A 128 9.94 1.02 8.57
CA ALA A 128 9.11 1.97 7.83
C ALA A 128 7.60 1.70 7.98
N PHE A 129 7.22 0.44 8.22
CA PHE A 129 5.83 0.00 8.25
C PHE A 129 5.40 -0.56 9.61
N LEU A 130 6.29 -0.54 10.58
CA LEU A 130 6.05 -1.03 11.93
C LEU A 130 6.00 0.14 12.93
N PRO A 131 5.31 -0.01 14.06
CA PRO A 131 5.15 1.08 15.01
C PRO A 131 6.43 1.43 15.78
N SER A 132 7.44 0.54 15.75
CA SER A 132 8.71 0.72 16.45
C SER A 132 9.86 0.07 15.68
N VAL A 133 11.07 0.63 15.83
CA VAL A 133 12.31 0.07 15.25
C VAL A 133 12.88 -0.98 16.20
N THR A 134 12.92 -2.22 15.78
CA THR A 134 13.32 -3.36 16.64
C THR A 134 14.63 -4.02 16.22
N LYS A 135 15.14 -3.72 15.01
CA LYS A 135 16.34 -4.31 14.40
C LYS A 135 16.26 -5.83 14.13
N HIS A 136 15.08 -6.43 14.20
CA HIS A 136 14.88 -7.81 13.78
C HIS A 136 14.91 -7.93 12.26
N ASN A 137 15.30 -9.12 11.75
CA ASN A 137 15.13 -9.44 10.34
C ASN A 137 13.64 -9.46 9.98
N CYS A 138 13.30 -8.85 8.86
CA CYS A 138 11.97 -8.94 8.26
C CYS A 138 11.90 -10.04 7.22
N ARG A 139 10.83 -10.82 7.27
CA ARG A 139 10.52 -11.80 6.23
C ARG A 139 9.11 -11.60 5.70
N GLY A 140 8.99 -11.74 4.39
CA GLY A 140 7.68 -11.99 3.81
C GLY A 140 7.09 -13.26 4.40
N PHE A 141 5.79 -13.26 4.66
CA PHE A 141 5.06 -14.45 5.08
C PHE A 141 3.91 -14.78 4.14
N VAL A 142 3.53 -16.05 4.13
CA VAL A 142 2.24 -16.55 3.64
C VAL A 142 1.50 -17.20 4.80
N TYR A 143 0.23 -16.79 4.98
CA TYR A 143 -0.68 -17.39 5.97
C TYR A 143 -1.83 -18.10 5.26
N GLU A 144 -1.90 -19.39 5.49
CA GLU A 144 -2.94 -20.27 4.96
C GLU A 144 -3.20 -21.43 5.96
N HIS A 145 -4.42 -21.94 6.00
CA HIS A 145 -4.80 -23.05 6.86
C HIS A 145 -4.40 -22.85 8.35
N GLY A 146 -4.51 -21.62 8.85
CA GLY A 146 -4.20 -21.28 10.25
C GLY A 146 -2.69 -21.23 10.58
N ARG A 147 -1.81 -21.18 9.58
CA ARG A 147 -0.36 -21.18 9.80
C ARG A 147 0.36 -20.10 9.00
N MET A 148 1.17 -19.31 9.70
CA MET A 148 2.13 -18.39 9.09
C MET A 148 3.43 -19.13 8.74
N ARG A 149 3.93 -18.93 7.53
CA ARG A 149 5.20 -19.52 7.04
C ARG A 149 6.04 -18.45 6.38
N LYS A 150 7.34 -18.42 6.69
CA LYS A 150 8.29 -17.48 6.09
C LYS A 150 8.62 -17.83 4.65
N LEU A 151 8.80 -16.78 3.84
CA LEU A 151 9.33 -16.83 2.49
C LEU A 151 10.85 -16.59 2.50
N SER A 152 11.56 -17.10 1.46
CA SER A 152 13.00 -16.91 1.35
C SER A 152 13.34 -15.48 0.85
N THR A 153 14.60 -15.09 1.07
CA THR A 153 15.23 -13.95 0.41
C THR A 153 15.95 -14.38 -0.88
N LEU A 154 16.65 -13.44 -1.50
CA LEU A 154 17.56 -13.69 -2.62
C LEU A 154 19.04 -13.84 -2.17
N GLY A 155 19.25 -14.12 -0.88
CA GLY A 155 20.59 -14.34 -0.30
C GLY A 155 20.92 -13.42 0.87
N GLY A 156 20.18 -12.33 1.05
CA GLY A 156 20.30 -11.41 2.18
C GLY A 156 19.40 -11.79 3.36
N PHE A 157 19.11 -10.84 4.23
CA PHE A 157 18.42 -11.06 5.50
C PHE A 157 16.95 -10.65 5.48
N ASN A 158 16.60 -9.63 4.69
CA ASN A 158 15.25 -9.08 4.65
C ASN A 158 14.51 -9.44 3.36
N ALA A 159 13.19 -9.61 3.46
CA ALA A 159 12.28 -9.69 2.34
C ALA A 159 10.94 -9.08 2.74
N PHE A 160 10.33 -8.37 1.83
CA PHE A 160 9.03 -7.75 2.00
C PHE A 160 8.08 -8.25 0.92
N VAL A 161 6.85 -8.59 1.29
CA VAL A 161 5.80 -9.01 0.36
C VAL A 161 4.75 -7.93 0.28
N THR A 162 4.33 -7.65 -0.94
CA THR A 162 3.33 -6.62 -1.23
C THR A 162 1.99 -7.25 -1.60
N GLU A 163 1.95 -8.21 -2.52
CA GLU A 163 0.68 -8.72 -3.03
C GLU A 163 0.71 -10.21 -3.39
N ILE A 164 -0.49 -10.79 -3.50
CA ILE A 164 -0.75 -12.17 -3.94
C ILE A 164 -1.92 -12.17 -4.92
N ASN A 165 -1.76 -12.83 -6.09
CA ASN A 165 -2.88 -13.05 -7.01
C ASN A 165 -3.66 -14.34 -6.71
N ASP A 166 -4.77 -14.59 -7.42
CA ASP A 166 -5.61 -15.78 -7.22
C ASP A 166 -4.98 -17.07 -7.73
N ARG A 167 -3.92 -16.97 -8.53
CA ARG A 167 -3.09 -18.12 -8.89
C ARG A 167 -2.14 -18.53 -7.75
N GLY A 168 -2.06 -17.71 -6.69
CA GLY A 168 -1.18 -17.90 -5.55
C GLY A 168 0.28 -17.51 -5.82
N GLN A 169 0.53 -16.67 -6.83
CA GLN A 169 1.81 -16.04 -7.05
C GLN A 169 1.91 -14.81 -6.15
N ILE A 170 3.03 -14.68 -5.47
CA ILE A 170 3.29 -13.63 -4.47
C ILE A 170 4.42 -12.77 -5.01
N VAL A 171 4.33 -11.46 -4.85
CA VAL A 171 5.37 -10.51 -5.26
C VAL A 171 5.80 -9.58 -4.12
N GLY A 172 6.95 -8.94 -4.32
CA GLY A 172 7.52 -7.99 -3.40
C GLY A 172 9.00 -7.74 -3.72
N TRP A 173 9.83 -7.55 -2.70
CA TRP A 173 11.27 -7.44 -2.89
C TRP A 173 12.02 -8.23 -1.82
N ALA A 174 13.25 -8.59 -2.14
CA ALA A 174 14.12 -9.32 -1.23
C ALA A 174 15.57 -8.87 -1.40
N GLU A 175 16.30 -8.84 -0.30
CA GLU A 175 17.73 -8.58 -0.33
C GLU A 175 18.51 -9.73 -0.97
N THR A 176 19.49 -9.35 -1.75
CA THR A 176 20.56 -10.24 -2.26
C THR A 176 21.70 -10.30 -1.23
N ALA A 177 22.75 -11.08 -1.50
CA ALA A 177 23.95 -11.10 -0.68
C ALA A 177 24.98 -10.00 -1.08
N VAL A 178 24.61 -9.13 -2.03
CA VAL A 178 25.53 -8.12 -2.59
C VAL A 178 25.51 -6.86 -1.75
N HIS A 179 26.68 -6.44 -1.25
CA HIS A 179 26.87 -5.09 -0.73
C HIS A 179 26.92 -4.11 -1.90
N ASP A 180 26.00 -3.17 -1.93
CA ASP A 180 25.95 -2.14 -2.95
C ASP A 180 26.36 -0.79 -2.32
N PRO A 181 27.49 -0.18 -2.75
CA PRO A 181 27.97 1.06 -2.18
C PRO A 181 27.08 2.28 -2.48
N THR A 182 26.11 2.12 -3.37
CA THR A 182 25.12 3.16 -3.67
C THR A 182 23.92 3.13 -2.72
N CYS A 183 23.81 2.09 -1.88
CA CYS A 183 22.78 2.03 -0.85
C CYS A 183 22.96 3.14 0.19
N VAL A 184 21.85 3.72 0.61
CA VAL A 184 21.83 4.78 1.63
C VAL A 184 21.47 4.16 2.98
N SER A 185 22.30 4.44 4.01
CA SER A 185 22.06 3.91 5.36
C SER A 185 20.63 4.24 5.84
N PRO A 186 19.91 3.29 6.48
CA PRO A 186 20.41 2.00 7.02
C PRO A 186 20.43 0.83 6.04
N GLN A 187 20.17 1.01 4.74
CA GLN A 187 20.29 -0.05 3.74
C GLN A 187 21.76 -0.33 3.45
N VAL A 188 22.16 -1.60 3.45
CA VAL A 188 23.52 -2.09 3.16
C VAL A 188 23.52 -3.08 2.00
N LEU A 189 22.58 -4.02 2.01
CA LEU A 189 22.46 -5.03 0.97
C LEU A 189 21.57 -4.55 -0.16
N GLN A 190 21.98 -4.86 -1.38
CA GLN A 190 21.17 -4.65 -2.57
C GLN A 190 19.86 -5.44 -2.47
N PHE A 191 18.74 -4.85 -2.88
CA PHE A 191 17.45 -5.52 -2.96
C PHE A 191 16.96 -5.60 -4.41
N ARG A 192 16.15 -6.64 -4.68
CA ARG A 192 15.57 -6.92 -6.00
C ARG A 192 14.10 -7.27 -5.87
N ALA A 193 13.33 -6.91 -6.89
CA ALA A 193 11.99 -7.41 -7.04
C ALA A 193 12.01 -8.94 -7.08
N ALA A 194 11.07 -9.56 -6.38
CA ALA A 194 11.00 -10.99 -6.23
C ALA A 194 9.58 -11.51 -6.43
N ILE A 195 9.49 -12.71 -6.98
CA ILE A 195 8.25 -13.47 -7.11
C ILE A 195 8.43 -14.85 -6.46
N TRP A 196 7.42 -15.28 -5.72
CA TRP A 196 7.31 -16.62 -5.13
C TRP A 196 6.11 -17.30 -5.79
N ASP A 197 6.37 -18.36 -6.54
CA ASP A 197 5.32 -19.13 -7.20
C ASP A 197 4.51 -19.96 -6.18
N ARG A 198 3.26 -20.26 -6.50
CA ARG A 198 2.33 -21.01 -5.64
C ARG A 198 2.97 -22.28 -5.09
N GLY A 199 2.88 -22.45 -3.77
CA GLY A 199 3.46 -23.59 -3.07
C GLY A 199 4.97 -23.58 -2.93
N SER A 200 5.67 -22.68 -3.62
CA SER A 200 7.10 -22.43 -3.46
C SER A 200 7.35 -21.31 -2.45
N ARG A 201 8.30 -21.56 -1.54
CA ARG A 201 8.78 -20.51 -0.64
C ARG A 201 10.11 -19.93 -1.11
N LYS A 202 10.59 -20.35 -2.30
CA LYS A 202 11.85 -19.90 -2.88
C LYS A 202 11.60 -18.69 -3.78
N ALA A 203 12.31 -17.60 -3.49
CA ALA A 203 12.28 -16.39 -4.30
C ALA A 203 12.90 -16.63 -5.69
N ARG A 204 12.29 -16.03 -6.70
CA ARG A 204 12.86 -15.85 -8.03
C ARG A 204 12.95 -14.36 -8.30
N GLU A 205 14.11 -13.90 -8.71
CA GLU A 205 14.39 -12.49 -9.01
C GLU A 205 13.61 -12.03 -10.24
N LEU A 206 13.09 -10.80 -10.17
CA LEU A 206 12.63 -10.01 -11.30
C LEU A 206 13.66 -8.89 -11.52
N HIS A 207 14.42 -9.00 -12.61
CA HIS A 207 15.53 -8.10 -12.87
C HIS A 207 15.07 -6.64 -13.03
N PRO A 208 15.88 -5.65 -12.59
CA PRO A 208 15.63 -4.24 -12.87
C PRO A 208 15.79 -3.92 -14.36
N LEU A 209 15.49 -2.69 -14.74
CA LEU A 209 15.84 -2.15 -16.04
C LEU A 209 17.37 -2.15 -16.21
N ARG A 210 17.81 -2.23 -17.47
CA ARG A 210 19.24 -2.20 -17.78
C ARG A 210 19.88 -0.89 -17.30
N GLY A 211 20.87 -0.99 -16.44
CA GLY A 211 21.60 0.14 -15.87
C GLY A 211 21.21 0.44 -14.42
N ASP A 212 20.07 -0.07 -13.95
CA ASP A 212 19.64 0.07 -12.56
C ASP A 212 20.21 -1.03 -11.66
N SER A 213 20.45 -0.71 -10.41
CA SER A 213 21.04 -1.64 -9.44
C SER A 213 19.99 -2.32 -8.56
N THR A 214 18.79 -1.76 -8.43
CA THR A 214 17.72 -2.29 -7.57
C THR A 214 16.38 -2.32 -8.27
N SER A 215 15.47 -3.11 -7.72
CA SER A 215 14.06 -3.14 -8.11
C SER A 215 13.18 -3.61 -6.95
N ALA A 216 11.91 -3.24 -6.95
CA ALA A 216 10.92 -3.77 -6.03
C ALA A 216 9.58 -3.94 -6.77
N ALA A 217 8.94 -5.08 -6.61
CA ALA A 217 7.58 -5.29 -7.11
C ALA A 217 6.57 -4.73 -6.10
N THR A 218 5.54 -4.08 -6.59
CA THR A 218 4.46 -3.49 -5.78
C THR A 218 3.16 -4.26 -5.92
N ALA A 219 2.82 -4.73 -7.14
CA ALA A 219 1.57 -5.44 -7.39
C ALA A 219 1.68 -6.49 -8.50
N ILE A 220 0.71 -7.43 -8.53
CA ILE A 220 0.60 -8.51 -9.50
C ILE A 220 -0.86 -8.82 -9.84
N ASN A 221 -1.21 -8.88 -11.13
CA ASN A 221 -2.54 -9.30 -11.53
C ASN A 221 -2.66 -10.82 -11.78
N ASN A 222 -3.89 -11.31 -12.04
CA ASN A 222 -4.15 -12.71 -12.34
C ASN A 222 -3.60 -13.19 -13.69
N ARG A 223 -3.11 -12.29 -14.55
CA ARG A 223 -2.37 -12.67 -15.77
C ARG A 223 -0.89 -12.91 -15.52
N GLY A 224 -0.39 -12.56 -14.32
CA GLY A 224 1.03 -12.67 -13.94
C GLY A 224 1.87 -11.48 -14.41
N GLN A 225 1.23 -10.37 -14.80
CA GLN A 225 1.90 -9.10 -15.01
C GLN A 225 2.20 -8.49 -13.64
N VAL A 226 3.44 -8.09 -13.42
CA VAL A 226 3.93 -7.49 -12.17
C VAL A 226 4.30 -6.04 -12.44
N VAL A 227 3.91 -5.13 -11.56
CA VAL A 227 4.36 -3.74 -11.62
C VAL A 227 5.22 -3.41 -10.42
N GLY A 228 6.00 -2.34 -10.54
CA GLY A 228 6.85 -1.87 -9.46
C GLY A 228 7.88 -0.85 -9.93
N ILE A 229 8.99 -0.78 -9.22
CA ILE A 229 10.01 0.25 -9.37
C ILE A 229 11.36 -0.35 -9.75
N SER A 230 12.18 0.47 -10.41
CA SER A 230 13.57 0.18 -10.75
C SER A 230 14.40 1.45 -10.63
N GLY A 231 15.61 1.33 -10.08
CA GLY A 231 16.50 2.46 -9.89
C GLY A 231 17.84 2.06 -9.26
N ARG A 232 18.52 3.04 -8.68
CA ARG A 232 19.75 2.81 -7.91
C ARG A 232 19.43 2.39 -6.49
N CYS A 233 20.38 1.77 -5.81
CA CYS A 233 20.23 1.48 -4.40
C CYS A 233 20.18 2.78 -3.59
N ASP A 234 19.05 2.98 -2.96
CA ASP A 234 18.76 3.97 -1.95
C ASP A 234 18.36 3.18 -0.69
N VAL A 235 17.44 3.67 0.13
CA VAL A 235 16.67 2.78 1.01
C VAL A 235 15.65 2.00 0.18
N ALA A 236 15.25 0.83 0.64
CA ALA A 236 14.25 0.03 -0.08
C ALA A 236 12.95 0.83 -0.23
N VAL A 237 12.45 0.94 -1.46
CA VAL A 237 11.32 1.78 -1.89
C VAL A 237 11.48 3.26 -1.54
N GLY A 238 12.70 3.75 -1.52
CA GLY A 238 13.04 5.16 -1.34
C GLY A 238 12.97 5.96 -2.64
N GLU A 239 13.33 7.22 -2.55
CA GLU A 239 13.24 8.21 -3.64
C GLU A 239 13.93 7.74 -4.92
N PHE A 240 15.20 7.35 -4.82
CA PHE A 240 16.01 6.99 -6.00
C PHE A 240 15.94 5.50 -6.35
N SER A 241 15.39 4.66 -5.52
CA SER A 241 15.02 3.30 -5.91
C SER A 241 13.78 3.29 -6.80
N ALA A 242 12.97 4.35 -6.76
CA ALA A 242 11.79 4.58 -7.59
C ALA A 242 12.05 5.56 -8.74
N GLN A 243 13.22 5.49 -9.41
CA GLN A 243 13.51 6.34 -10.57
C GLN A 243 12.63 6.01 -11.77
N HIS A 244 12.29 4.72 -11.93
CA HIS A 244 11.51 4.24 -13.07
C HIS A 244 10.35 3.38 -12.60
N ALA A 245 9.16 3.69 -13.11
CA ALA A 245 8.01 2.80 -13.07
C ALA A 245 8.23 1.64 -14.07
N VAL A 246 7.98 0.40 -13.65
CA VAL A 246 8.27 -0.81 -14.44
C VAL A 246 7.08 -1.76 -14.42
N ILE A 247 6.87 -2.44 -15.55
CA ILE A 247 6.04 -3.65 -15.64
C ILE A 247 6.91 -4.82 -16.11
N TRP A 248 6.79 -5.96 -15.42
CA TRP A 248 7.38 -7.24 -15.84
C TRP A 248 6.30 -8.10 -16.49
N GLU A 249 6.54 -8.49 -17.72
CA GLU A 249 5.73 -9.45 -18.47
C GLU A 249 6.62 -10.64 -18.81
N ASP A 250 6.23 -11.85 -18.43
CA ASP A 250 7.06 -13.06 -18.53
C ASP A 250 8.47 -12.90 -17.93
N GLY A 251 8.56 -12.13 -16.84
CA GLY A 251 9.82 -11.83 -16.14
C GLY A 251 10.72 -10.81 -16.83
N ARG A 252 10.30 -10.20 -17.93
CA ARG A 252 11.05 -9.18 -18.66
C ARG A 252 10.58 -7.78 -18.27
N PRO A 253 11.48 -6.89 -17.78
CA PRO A 253 11.12 -5.54 -17.40
C PRO A 253 10.90 -4.65 -18.62
N ARG A 254 9.88 -3.81 -18.56
CA ARG A 254 9.61 -2.73 -19.51
C ARG A 254 9.25 -1.47 -18.70
N ARG A 255 9.87 -0.34 -19.07
CA ARG A 255 9.54 0.95 -18.44
C ARG A 255 8.10 1.35 -18.76
N LEU A 256 7.37 1.78 -17.76
CA LEU A 256 6.11 2.50 -17.91
C LEU A 256 6.40 4.01 -18.08
N PRO A 257 5.51 4.75 -18.75
CA PRO A 257 5.61 6.20 -18.78
C PRO A 257 5.39 6.81 -17.41
N ASP A 258 5.99 7.96 -17.18
CA ASP A 258 5.86 8.79 -15.99
C ASP A 258 5.56 10.26 -16.39
N PHE A 259 5.56 11.18 -15.42
CA PHE A 259 5.37 12.62 -15.70
C PHE A 259 6.68 13.38 -15.97
N GLY A 260 7.81 12.65 -16.03
CA GLY A 260 9.13 13.21 -16.35
C GLY A 260 9.97 13.60 -15.15
N GLY A 261 9.49 13.36 -13.92
CA GLY A 261 10.27 13.50 -12.69
C GLY A 261 11.37 12.43 -12.59
N LYS A 262 12.41 12.70 -11.77
CA LYS A 262 13.58 11.82 -11.63
C LYS A 262 13.43 10.75 -10.55
N ALA A 263 12.39 10.84 -9.73
CA ALA A 263 12.18 10.00 -8.56
C ALA A 263 10.69 9.74 -8.33
N TRP A 264 10.37 8.91 -7.33
CA TRP A 264 8.99 8.61 -6.90
C TRP A 264 8.04 8.14 -8.02
N ASN A 265 8.57 7.55 -9.10
CA ASN A 265 7.77 6.96 -10.18
C ASN A 265 7.31 5.57 -9.77
N THR A 266 6.22 5.50 -8.99
CA THR A 266 5.81 4.29 -8.30
C THR A 266 4.44 3.80 -8.76
N PRO A 267 4.35 2.76 -9.59
CA PRO A 267 3.12 1.98 -9.75
C PRO A 267 2.77 1.36 -8.40
N VAL A 268 1.51 1.38 -8.02
CA VAL A 268 1.06 0.85 -6.73
C VAL A 268 0.22 -0.40 -6.92
N ASP A 269 -0.64 -0.42 -7.94
CA ASP A 269 -1.55 -1.52 -8.19
C ASP A 269 -1.86 -1.72 -9.68
N ILE A 270 -2.29 -2.94 -10.06
CA ILE A 270 -2.59 -3.36 -11.44
C ILE A 270 -3.80 -4.30 -11.46
N ASN A 271 -4.85 -3.95 -12.22
CA ASN A 271 -6.00 -4.82 -12.39
C ASN A 271 -5.79 -5.90 -13.47
N ASP A 272 -6.75 -6.82 -13.61
CA ASP A 272 -6.69 -7.90 -14.60
C ASP A 272 -6.82 -7.44 -16.06
N ALA A 273 -7.26 -6.22 -16.33
CA ALA A 273 -7.17 -5.63 -17.67
C ALA A 273 -5.74 -5.15 -18.00
N GLY A 274 -4.86 -5.05 -17.01
CA GLY A 274 -3.50 -4.51 -17.11
C GLY A 274 -3.49 -2.98 -17.00
N ASP A 275 -4.55 -2.39 -16.49
CA ASP A 275 -4.56 -0.98 -16.14
C ASP A 275 -3.82 -0.79 -14.81
N VAL A 276 -2.99 0.24 -14.72
CA VAL A 276 -2.10 0.50 -13.60
C VAL A 276 -2.44 1.82 -12.95
N THR A 277 -2.42 1.87 -11.64
CA THR A 277 -2.46 3.11 -10.86
C THR A 277 -1.20 3.27 -10.02
N GLY A 278 -0.87 4.50 -9.69
CA GLY A 278 0.29 4.83 -8.88
C GLY A 278 0.48 6.34 -8.78
N PHE A 279 1.66 6.77 -8.41
CA PHE A 279 2.02 8.18 -8.33
C PHE A 279 3.38 8.44 -8.98
N ALA A 280 3.58 9.64 -9.49
CA ALA A 280 4.81 10.03 -10.16
C ALA A 280 5.10 11.52 -9.95
N ASP A 281 6.39 11.85 -9.91
CA ASP A 281 6.89 13.20 -9.79
C ASP A 281 6.92 13.94 -11.13
N PHE A 282 6.97 15.29 -11.03
CA PHE A 282 7.16 16.19 -12.16
C PHE A 282 8.61 16.68 -12.26
N PRO A 283 9.04 17.16 -13.47
CA PRO A 283 10.33 17.79 -13.63
C PRO A 283 10.48 19.04 -12.75
N GLY A 284 11.67 19.22 -12.17
CA GLY A 284 12.00 20.40 -11.38
C GLY A 284 11.83 20.21 -9.87
N ASP A 285 11.42 19.03 -9.43
CA ASP A 285 11.27 18.67 -8.01
C ASP A 285 12.54 17.96 -7.51
N ASP A 286 13.65 18.67 -7.60
CA ASP A 286 14.96 18.13 -7.20
C ASP A 286 15.32 18.49 -5.75
N ASP A 287 14.44 19.15 -4.99
CA ASP A 287 14.70 19.64 -3.63
C ASP A 287 14.33 18.64 -2.52
N GLY A 288 13.76 17.50 -2.91
CA GLY A 288 13.31 16.45 -2.01
C GLY A 288 11.96 16.72 -1.34
N THR A 289 11.22 17.72 -1.82
CA THR A 289 9.81 17.94 -1.43
C THR A 289 8.93 17.06 -2.31
N PRO A 290 8.14 16.11 -1.79
CA PRO A 290 7.28 15.29 -2.63
C PRO A 290 6.21 16.12 -3.32
N ASN A 291 6.26 16.21 -4.65
CA ASN A 291 5.24 16.90 -5.49
C ASN A 291 4.58 15.91 -6.45
N PHE A 292 4.40 14.69 -6.00
CA PHE A 292 3.84 13.65 -6.84
C PHE A 292 2.32 13.74 -6.97
N GLN A 293 1.86 13.30 -8.14
CA GLN A 293 0.44 13.18 -8.44
C GLN A 293 0.08 11.76 -8.83
N GLY A 294 -1.11 11.35 -8.44
CA GLY A 294 -1.69 10.09 -8.86
C GLY A 294 -1.84 9.98 -10.36
N PHE A 295 -1.55 8.81 -10.90
CA PHE A 295 -1.78 8.48 -12.30
C PHE A 295 -2.66 7.24 -12.46
N PHE A 296 -3.35 7.20 -13.59
CA PHE A 296 -3.93 6.01 -14.20
C PHE A 296 -3.21 5.77 -15.52
N TRP A 297 -2.80 4.54 -15.79
CA TRP A 297 -2.23 4.14 -17.06
C TRP A 297 -2.95 2.93 -17.64
N SER A 298 -3.17 2.93 -18.94
CA SER A 298 -3.58 1.74 -19.69
C SER A 298 -2.81 1.66 -21.00
N GLN A 299 -2.66 0.45 -21.54
CA GLN A 299 -2.03 0.25 -22.84
C GLN A 299 -2.75 1.03 -23.94
N ALA A 300 -4.07 1.19 -23.85
CA ALA A 300 -4.89 1.83 -24.87
C ALA A 300 -4.84 3.36 -24.84
N THR A 301 -4.73 3.96 -23.65
CA THR A 301 -4.87 5.42 -23.48
C THR A 301 -3.58 6.12 -23.04
N GLY A 302 -2.53 5.36 -22.68
CA GLY A 302 -1.32 5.91 -22.09
C GLY A 302 -1.54 6.37 -20.64
N ILE A 303 -0.63 7.21 -20.13
CA ILE A 303 -0.69 7.74 -18.77
C ILE A 303 -1.62 8.96 -18.72
N LYS A 304 -2.45 9.03 -17.67
CA LYS A 304 -3.33 10.16 -17.33
C LYS A 304 -3.11 10.56 -15.89
N LYS A 305 -3.15 11.85 -15.60
CA LYS A 305 -3.17 12.38 -14.25
C LYS A 305 -4.54 12.16 -13.61
N ILE A 306 -4.58 11.60 -12.40
CA ILE A 306 -5.80 11.51 -11.58
C ILE A 306 -6.14 12.89 -11.00
N GLY A 307 -5.11 13.67 -10.66
CA GLY A 307 -5.25 14.95 -9.98
C GLY A 307 -5.42 14.81 -8.48
N ALA A 308 -5.66 15.93 -7.82
CA ALA A 308 -5.93 16.03 -6.38
C ALA A 308 -7.34 16.60 -6.15
N LEU A 309 -7.88 16.43 -4.94
CA LEU A 309 -9.15 17.05 -4.54
C LEU A 309 -8.97 18.59 -4.49
N PRO A 310 -10.05 19.36 -4.70
CA PRO A 310 -9.96 20.82 -4.64
C PRO A 310 -9.34 21.31 -3.33
N GLY A 311 -8.26 22.09 -3.45
CA GLY A 311 -7.50 22.64 -2.33
C GLY A 311 -6.37 21.72 -1.82
N ASP A 312 -6.19 20.55 -2.41
CA ASP A 312 -5.05 19.65 -2.13
C ASP A 312 -3.99 19.77 -3.24
N GLU A 313 -2.75 19.47 -2.91
CA GLU A 313 -1.59 19.60 -3.80
C GLU A 313 -1.14 18.26 -4.38
N THR A 314 -1.19 17.21 -3.60
CA THR A 314 -0.72 15.86 -3.96
C THR A 314 -1.84 14.84 -3.94
N SER A 315 -1.64 13.72 -4.64
CA SER A 315 -2.52 12.56 -4.56
C SER A 315 -1.74 11.25 -4.66
N GLN A 316 -2.14 10.27 -3.85
CA GLN A 316 -1.53 8.95 -3.80
C GLN A 316 -2.61 7.87 -3.90
N PRO A 317 -2.78 7.24 -5.07
CA PRO A 317 -3.58 6.04 -5.26
C PRO A 317 -3.01 4.87 -4.47
N PHE A 318 -3.89 3.96 -4.02
CA PHE A 318 -3.51 2.74 -3.32
C PHE A 318 -3.99 1.47 -4.00
N ALA A 319 -5.17 1.50 -4.66
CA ALA A 319 -5.72 0.33 -5.33
C ALA A 319 -6.60 0.69 -6.52
N ILE A 320 -6.72 -0.24 -7.46
CA ILE A 320 -7.59 -0.17 -8.64
C ILE A 320 -8.33 -1.50 -8.84
N ASN A 321 -9.65 -1.46 -9.05
CA ASN A 321 -10.43 -2.66 -9.35
C ASN A 321 -10.66 -2.87 -10.87
N ALA A 322 -11.32 -3.98 -11.24
CA ALA A 322 -11.65 -4.31 -12.63
C ALA A 322 -12.59 -3.29 -13.29
N ARG A 323 -13.32 -2.46 -12.53
CA ARG A 323 -14.17 -1.38 -13.02
C ARG A 323 -13.44 -0.05 -13.21
N ARG A 324 -12.11 -0.04 -13.07
CA ARG A 324 -11.28 1.18 -13.13
C ARG A 324 -11.66 2.21 -12.08
N GLN A 325 -12.13 1.75 -10.92
CA GLN A 325 -12.31 2.59 -9.75
C GLN A 325 -10.97 2.59 -8.99
N VAL A 326 -10.48 3.78 -8.65
CA VAL A 326 -9.23 3.96 -7.92
C VAL A 326 -9.52 4.63 -6.59
N VAL A 327 -8.97 4.08 -5.52
CA VAL A 327 -9.02 4.67 -4.18
C VAL A 327 -7.65 5.09 -3.71
N GLY A 328 -7.61 6.09 -2.83
CA GLY A 328 -6.36 6.62 -2.30
C GLY A 328 -6.58 7.81 -1.38
N VAL A 329 -5.52 8.59 -1.21
CA VAL A 329 -5.54 9.85 -0.44
C VAL A 329 -5.10 11.03 -1.30
N SER A 330 -5.67 12.18 -1.03
CA SER A 330 -5.31 13.48 -1.59
C SER A 330 -4.94 14.38 -0.42
N CYS A 331 -3.79 15.04 -0.49
CA CYS A 331 -3.22 15.79 0.62
C CYS A 331 -2.93 17.23 0.23
N GLY A 332 -3.36 18.16 1.08
CA GLY A 332 -2.87 19.52 1.16
C GLY A 332 -1.86 19.67 2.30
N ASP A 333 -1.50 20.90 2.64
CA ASP A 333 -0.48 21.21 3.65
C ASP A 333 -0.72 20.59 5.04
N VAL A 334 -1.99 20.44 5.44
CA VAL A 334 -2.36 20.11 6.82
C VAL A 334 -3.10 18.77 6.92
N VAL A 335 -3.89 18.42 5.93
CA VAL A 335 -4.85 17.29 6.00
C VAL A 335 -4.82 16.47 4.73
N CYS A 336 -4.89 15.14 4.89
CA CYS A 336 -5.15 14.22 3.78
C CYS A 336 -6.62 13.76 3.84
N ARG A 337 -7.25 13.64 2.68
CA ARG A 337 -8.64 13.19 2.51
C ARG A 337 -8.66 11.96 1.59
N SER A 338 -9.49 10.99 1.90
CA SER A 338 -9.70 9.83 1.02
C SER A 338 -10.44 10.23 -0.24
N PHE A 339 -10.07 9.63 -1.35
CA PHE A 339 -10.77 9.82 -2.61
C PHE A 339 -11.21 8.49 -3.24
N LEU A 340 -12.26 8.60 -4.06
CA LEU A 340 -12.63 7.65 -5.10
C LEU A 340 -12.52 8.36 -6.45
N TRP A 341 -11.72 7.79 -7.38
CA TRP A 341 -11.65 8.23 -8.75
C TRP A 341 -12.29 7.21 -9.69
N GLN A 342 -13.12 7.68 -10.59
CA GLN A 342 -13.76 6.89 -11.63
C GLN A 342 -14.18 7.78 -12.80
N ASN A 343 -14.06 7.29 -14.04
CA ASN A 343 -14.47 8.02 -15.25
C ASN A 343 -13.84 9.43 -15.35
N ASP A 344 -12.56 9.53 -15.07
CA ASP A 344 -11.78 10.78 -15.04
C ASP A 344 -12.28 11.83 -14.02
N VAL A 345 -13.04 11.42 -13.00
CA VAL A 345 -13.53 12.30 -11.92
C VAL A 345 -13.01 11.82 -10.57
N ILE A 346 -12.31 12.69 -9.84
CA ILE A 346 -11.91 12.48 -8.45
C ILE A 346 -12.97 13.04 -7.50
N GLN A 347 -13.37 12.26 -6.49
CA GLN A 347 -14.40 12.65 -5.52
C GLN A 347 -13.89 12.40 -4.10
N ASN A 348 -14.22 13.31 -3.18
CA ASN A 348 -13.97 13.09 -1.76
C ASN A 348 -14.83 11.91 -1.29
N PHE A 349 -14.19 10.85 -0.79
CA PHE A 349 -14.87 9.63 -0.40
C PHE A 349 -15.82 9.84 0.79
N ASP A 350 -15.49 10.73 1.75
CA ASP A 350 -16.39 11.07 2.85
C ASP A 350 -17.75 11.60 2.35
N SER A 351 -17.76 12.35 1.25
CA SER A 351 -19.00 12.87 0.67
C SER A 351 -19.91 11.80 0.07
N LEU A 352 -19.38 10.62 -0.19
CA LEU A 352 -20.10 9.46 -0.73
C LEU A 352 -20.65 8.55 0.37
N VAL A 353 -20.25 8.73 1.63
CA VAL A 353 -20.71 7.92 2.74
C VAL A 353 -22.06 8.39 3.26
N VAL A 354 -22.92 7.44 3.59
CA VAL A 354 -24.22 7.75 4.25
C VAL A 354 -23.94 8.36 5.62
N PRO A 355 -24.54 9.52 5.95
CA PRO A 355 -24.34 10.18 7.22
C PRO A 355 -24.66 9.30 8.44
N GLY A 356 -24.00 9.55 9.57
CA GLY A 356 -24.31 8.88 10.85
C GLY A 356 -23.45 7.64 11.13
N PHE A 357 -22.43 7.35 10.35
CA PHE A 357 -21.53 6.21 10.59
C PHE A 357 -20.61 6.36 11.82
N GLY A 358 -20.61 7.53 12.47
CA GLY A 358 -19.95 7.75 13.75
C GLY A 358 -18.43 7.84 13.68
N GLY A 359 -17.91 8.62 12.72
CA GLY A 359 -16.48 8.85 12.59
C GLY A 359 -16.12 9.68 11.35
N SER A 360 -14.84 9.74 11.02
CA SER A 360 -14.29 10.32 9.78
C SER A 360 -13.32 9.34 9.13
N ILE A 361 -13.40 9.21 7.80
CA ILE A 361 -12.50 8.35 7.02
C ILE A 361 -11.11 8.99 6.98
N LEU A 362 -10.09 8.22 7.33
CA LEU A 362 -8.69 8.66 7.27
C LEU A 362 -8.03 8.20 5.97
N SER A 363 -8.24 6.94 5.57
CA SER A 363 -7.74 6.44 4.30
C SER A 363 -8.63 5.33 3.73
N ALA A 364 -8.84 5.36 2.41
CA ALA A 364 -9.34 4.24 1.63
C ALA A 364 -8.14 3.51 1.04
N ARG A 365 -7.94 2.24 1.40
CA ARG A 365 -6.70 1.49 1.12
C ARG A 365 -6.83 0.48 0.02
N ASP A 366 -7.98 -0.16 -0.10
CA ASP A 366 -8.21 -1.18 -1.10
C ASP A 366 -9.68 -1.21 -1.51
N ILE A 367 -9.95 -1.67 -2.73
CA ILE A 367 -11.26 -1.75 -3.34
C ILE A 367 -11.39 -3.04 -4.16
N ASN A 368 -12.37 -3.87 -3.83
CA ASN A 368 -12.62 -5.10 -4.60
C ASN A 368 -13.48 -4.85 -5.86
N ASP A 369 -13.70 -5.89 -6.65
CA ASP A 369 -14.44 -5.80 -7.91
C ASP A 369 -15.94 -5.50 -7.73
N ASP A 370 -16.52 -5.71 -6.56
CA ASP A 370 -17.87 -5.24 -6.23
C ASP A 370 -17.91 -3.75 -5.86
N GLY A 371 -16.76 -3.10 -5.70
CA GLY A 371 -16.61 -1.71 -5.27
C GLY A 371 -16.72 -1.56 -3.77
N THR A 372 -16.60 -2.63 -3.00
CA THR A 372 -16.47 -2.57 -1.54
C THR A 372 -15.07 -2.11 -1.18
N ILE A 373 -14.97 -1.14 -0.28
CA ILE A 373 -13.73 -0.45 0.08
C ILE A 373 -13.35 -0.77 1.52
N THR A 374 -12.07 -0.91 1.80
CA THR A 374 -11.52 -1.00 3.16
C THR A 374 -10.45 0.07 3.41
N GLY A 375 -10.19 0.33 4.68
CA GLY A 375 -9.19 1.31 5.11
C GLY A 375 -9.21 1.54 6.61
N ASP A 376 -8.89 2.76 7.02
CA ASP A 376 -8.99 3.18 8.42
C ASP A 376 -9.79 4.48 8.57
N MET A 377 -10.46 4.59 9.71
CA MET A 377 -11.25 5.73 10.10
C MET A 377 -10.98 6.08 11.57
N LEU A 378 -11.19 7.33 11.94
CA LEU A 378 -11.27 7.75 13.34
C LEU A 378 -12.69 7.47 13.83
N ASP A 379 -12.80 6.60 14.81
CA ASP A 379 -14.08 6.35 15.50
C ASP A 379 -14.37 7.45 16.51
N SER A 380 -15.47 8.17 16.35
CA SER A 380 -15.82 9.31 17.23
C SER A 380 -16.15 8.91 18.66
N ALA A 381 -16.55 7.67 18.91
CA ALA A 381 -16.89 7.19 20.25
C ALA A 381 -15.65 6.83 21.08
N SER A 382 -14.68 6.15 20.46
CA SER A 382 -13.45 5.69 21.13
C SER A 382 -12.24 6.58 20.92
N MET A 383 -12.32 7.52 19.96
CA MET A 383 -11.20 8.35 19.48
C MET A 383 -9.99 7.51 19.02
N LYS A 384 -10.25 6.28 18.58
CA LYS A 384 -9.23 5.36 18.06
C LYS A 384 -9.34 5.22 16.53
N LYS A 385 -8.21 4.93 15.90
CA LYS A 385 -8.20 4.48 14.50
C LYS A 385 -8.68 3.04 14.44
N VAL A 386 -9.74 2.79 13.67
CA VAL A 386 -10.32 1.46 13.48
C VAL A 386 -10.40 1.12 11.99
N ALA A 387 -10.28 -0.15 11.66
CA ALA A 387 -10.53 -0.62 10.32
C ALA A 387 -12.03 -0.55 9.98
N PHE A 388 -12.37 -0.43 8.69
CA PHE A 388 -13.75 -0.40 8.23
C PHE A 388 -13.95 -1.20 6.94
N ILE A 389 -15.22 -1.53 6.67
CA ILE A 389 -15.72 -1.94 5.35
C ILE A 389 -16.77 -0.92 4.92
N ALA A 390 -16.61 -0.37 3.73
CA ALA A 390 -17.59 0.47 3.06
C ALA A 390 -18.24 -0.29 1.92
N THR A 391 -19.53 -0.56 2.03
CA THR A 391 -20.30 -1.30 1.02
C THR A 391 -21.13 -0.34 0.17
N PRO A 392 -21.04 -0.39 -1.17
CA PRO A 392 -21.83 0.47 -2.04
C PRO A 392 -23.32 0.13 -1.94
N VAL A 393 -24.14 1.17 -1.76
CA VAL A 393 -25.60 1.07 -1.78
C VAL A 393 -26.09 1.61 -3.11
N ARG A 394 -26.72 0.77 -3.92
CA ARG A 394 -27.38 1.23 -5.14
C ARG A 394 -28.72 1.84 -4.75
N SER A 395 -28.94 3.09 -5.11
CA SER A 395 -30.29 3.66 -5.09
C SER A 395 -31.13 2.89 -6.11
N HIS A 396 -32.10 2.12 -5.65
CA HIS A 396 -33.15 1.61 -6.53
C HIS A 396 -34.00 2.81 -6.95
N HIS A 397 -33.83 3.26 -8.18
CA HIS A 397 -34.77 4.13 -8.88
C HIS A 397 -35.81 3.29 -9.58
#